data_6836a82402f3fd44f963e7c83003ce70
#
_entry.id   6836a82402f3fd44f963e7c83003ce70
#
_cell.length_a   1.000
_cell.length_b   1.000
_cell.length_c   1.000
_cell.angle_alpha   90.00
_cell.angle_beta   90.00
_cell.angle_gamma   90.00
#
_symmetry.space_group_name_H-M   'P 1'
#
loop_
_entity.id
_entity.type
_entity.pdbx_description
1 polymer ?
#
loop_
_entity_poly.entity_id
_entity_poly.type
_entity_poly.pdbx_seq_one_letter_code
_entity_poly.pdbx_strand_id
1 'polypeptide(L)'
;MARNATAALALMVAVSFAGCAAMSQGPAHGQAAQPTAYTQPAAPGAFSEADAPYRFYPGDQVEVTVFSAPELSRTVTIGPDGRIDLPMLPPIMAADLSTAELRDALLAAYSRDLRTPEIDVSAAGFGSNLVYVAGEVSRPGVYDFRGPIDPLQAVALAGGFLNSARRQEVVVISRVPGGPREVSLVDLRGSAVREGLPQGPTLRRFDVVFVPRTRVSDWNLWVQQYVRDALPIQFSLFYDLAQERP
;
A
#
# COMPACT_ATOMS: atom_id res chain seq x y z
N MET A 1 -73.97 -18.13 13.73
CA MET A 1 -74.77 -17.96 12.52
C MET A 1 -73.92 -18.24 11.35
N ALA A 2 -74.01 -19.41 10.87
CA ALA A 2 -74.62 -19.91 9.65
C ALA A 2 -73.61 -19.83 8.49
N ARG A 3 -72.99 -20.98 8.03
CA ARG A 3 -73.49 -21.96 7.03
C ARG A 3 -73.22 -21.46 5.62
N ASN A 4 -72.68 -22.17 4.63
CA ASN A 4 -72.59 -23.52 4.12
C ASN A 4 -71.56 -23.51 2.97
N ALA A 5 -70.71 -24.48 2.71
CA ALA A 5 -70.93 -25.78 2.07
C ALA A 5 -71.33 -25.71 0.59
N THR A 6 -70.53 -26.34 -0.27
CA THR A 6 -70.77 -27.30 -1.36
C THR A 6 -69.56 -27.34 -2.28
N ALA A 7 -68.75 -28.35 -2.46
CA ALA A 7 -68.93 -29.73 -2.95
C ALA A 7 -69.48 -29.86 -4.41
N ALA A 8 -68.58 -30.36 -5.30
CA ALA A 8 -68.86 -31.25 -6.47
C ALA A 8 -67.56 -31.34 -7.31
N LEU A 9 -66.79 -32.41 -7.41
CA LEU A 9 -66.98 -33.76 -7.97
C LEU A 9 -67.23 -33.77 -9.51
N ALA A 10 -66.28 -34.22 -10.27
CA ALA A 10 -66.34 -34.98 -11.56
C ALA A 10 -64.89 -35.22 -12.04
N LEU A 11 -64.34 -36.35 -11.93
CA LEU A 11 -64.48 -37.69 -12.57
C LEU A 11 -63.98 -37.75 -14.02
N MET A 12 -62.92 -38.51 -14.19
CA MET A 12 -62.47 -39.39 -15.28
C MET A 12 -62.29 -38.82 -16.69
N VAL A 13 -61.11 -39.08 -17.31
CA VAL A 13 -60.92 -40.14 -18.33
C VAL A 13 -59.41 -40.44 -18.54
N ALA A 14 -59.07 -41.69 -18.32
CA ALA A 14 -57.82 -42.29 -18.70
C ALA A 14 -57.84 -42.62 -20.20
N VAL A 15 -56.77 -42.23 -20.89
CA VAL A 15 -56.43 -42.91 -22.20
C VAL A 15 -54.96 -43.21 -22.19
N SER A 16 -54.70 -44.49 -22.06
CA SER A 16 -53.42 -45.12 -22.29
C SER A 16 -53.03 -45.07 -23.76
N PHE A 17 -51.88 -44.52 -24.08
CA PHE A 17 -51.18 -44.86 -25.33
C PHE A 17 -49.76 -45.29 -24.98
N ALA A 18 -49.59 -46.63 -25.04
CA ALA A 18 -48.32 -47.28 -25.11
C ALA A 18 -47.80 -47.13 -26.57
N GLY A 19 -46.70 -46.47 -26.73
CA GLY A 19 -45.98 -46.36 -27.98
C GLY A 19 -44.51 -46.54 -27.74
N CYS A 20 -44.01 -47.75 -27.94
CA CYS A 20 -42.59 -48.07 -28.11
C CYS A 20 -41.99 -47.24 -29.26
N ALA A 21 -40.96 -46.48 -28.95
CA ALA A 21 -39.94 -46.17 -29.94
C ALA A 21 -38.57 -46.17 -29.23
N ALA A 22 -37.95 -47.35 -29.24
CA ALA A 22 -36.48 -47.38 -29.14
C ALA A 22 -35.96 -46.68 -30.37
N MET A 23 -34.93 -45.78 -30.23
CA MET A 23 -33.82 -45.70 -31.14
C MET A 23 -32.89 -44.56 -30.88
N SER A 24 -31.64 -44.95 -30.88
CA SER A 24 -30.39 -44.22 -31.14
C SER A 24 -29.93 -43.22 -30.08
N GLN A 25 -29.16 -43.74 -29.16
CA GLN A 25 -28.12 -42.99 -28.50
C GLN A 25 -27.09 -42.61 -29.57
N GLY A 26 -27.20 -41.39 -30.09
CA GLY A 26 -26.09 -40.75 -30.80
C GLY A 26 -24.92 -40.49 -29.85
N PRO A 27 -23.68 -40.49 -30.39
CA PRO A 27 -22.51 -40.26 -29.55
C PRO A 27 -22.62 -38.91 -28.88
N ALA A 28 -22.36 -38.90 -27.56
CA ALA A 28 -22.28 -37.70 -26.75
C ALA A 28 -21.32 -36.69 -27.40
N HIS A 29 -21.89 -35.68 -27.99
CA HIS A 29 -21.11 -34.50 -28.38
C HIS A 29 -20.54 -33.93 -27.11
N GLY A 30 -19.20 -33.87 -27.05
CA GLY A 30 -18.46 -33.34 -25.94
C GLY A 30 -19.07 -32.02 -25.51
N GLN A 31 -19.45 -31.94 -24.23
CA GLN A 31 -19.79 -30.68 -23.63
C GLN A 31 -18.64 -29.72 -23.90
N ALA A 32 -18.88 -28.76 -24.79
CA ALA A 32 -17.97 -27.63 -24.94
C ALA A 32 -17.73 -27.09 -23.56
N ALA A 33 -16.47 -27.14 -23.09
CA ALA A 33 -16.06 -26.56 -21.85
C ALA A 33 -16.58 -25.10 -21.83
N GLN A 34 -17.50 -24.80 -20.94
CA GLN A 34 -17.97 -23.42 -20.74
C GLN A 34 -16.71 -22.63 -20.45
N PRO A 35 -16.45 -21.51 -21.15
CA PRO A 35 -15.35 -20.67 -20.81
C PRO A 35 -15.52 -20.29 -19.35
N THR A 36 -14.57 -20.70 -18.53
CA THR A 36 -14.46 -20.27 -17.14
C THR A 36 -14.63 -18.77 -17.16
N ALA A 37 -15.68 -18.28 -16.52
CA ALA A 37 -15.92 -16.85 -16.38
C ALA A 37 -14.62 -16.28 -15.82
N TYR A 38 -13.90 -15.49 -16.60
CA TYR A 38 -12.82 -14.70 -16.10
C TYR A 38 -13.44 -13.82 -15.02
N THR A 39 -13.17 -14.13 -13.76
CA THR A 39 -13.44 -13.21 -12.66
C THR A 39 -12.65 -11.97 -13.02
N GLN A 40 -13.35 -10.95 -13.47
CA GLN A 40 -12.74 -9.66 -13.78
C GLN A 40 -11.95 -9.26 -12.56
N PRO A 41 -10.63 -9.04 -12.65
CA PRO A 41 -9.88 -8.56 -11.51
C PRO A 41 -10.60 -7.33 -11.01
N ALA A 42 -10.86 -7.27 -9.71
CA ALA A 42 -11.44 -6.09 -9.07
C ALA A 42 -10.71 -4.87 -9.65
N ALA A 43 -11.47 -3.88 -10.11
CA ALA A 43 -10.91 -2.66 -10.65
C ALA A 43 -9.80 -2.19 -9.70
N PRO A 44 -8.61 -1.77 -10.21
CA PRO A 44 -7.50 -1.34 -9.37
C PRO A 44 -8.08 -0.40 -8.33
N GLY A 45 -7.91 -0.75 -7.06
CA GLY A 45 -8.71 -0.33 -5.94
C GLY A 45 -9.12 1.12 -6.03
N ALA A 46 -10.40 1.37 -5.99
CA ALA A 46 -10.90 2.70 -5.67
C ALA A 46 -10.09 3.16 -4.46
N PHE A 47 -9.41 4.31 -4.58
CA PHE A 47 -8.71 4.92 -3.45
C PHE A 47 -9.68 4.86 -2.27
N SER A 48 -9.37 4.02 -1.28
CA SER A 48 -10.21 3.89 -0.11
C SER A 48 -10.01 5.17 0.68
N GLU A 49 -11.07 5.81 1.08
CA GLU A 49 -11.05 6.96 2.00
C GLU A 49 -10.40 6.59 3.36
N ALA A 50 -10.12 5.31 3.57
CA ALA A 50 -9.34 4.77 4.69
C ALA A 50 -7.82 4.82 4.46
N ASP A 51 -7.33 5.19 3.28
CA ASP A 51 -5.92 5.40 3.06
C ASP A 51 -5.49 6.65 3.82
N ALA A 52 -4.50 6.49 4.70
CA ALA A 52 -3.96 7.60 5.49
C ALA A 52 -3.59 8.76 4.56
N PRO A 53 -3.91 10.02 4.93
CA PRO A 53 -3.64 11.18 4.10
C PRO A 53 -2.14 11.24 3.77
N TYR A 54 -1.85 11.69 2.54
CA TYR A 54 -0.47 11.90 2.11
C TYR A 54 0.25 12.82 3.11
N ARG A 55 1.45 12.45 3.50
CA ARG A 55 2.34 13.25 4.33
C ARG A 55 3.53 13.71 3.51
N PHE A 56 3.89 14.95 3.66
CA PHE A 56 5.01 15.55 2.94
C PHE A 56 6.36 14.94 3.35
N TYR A 57 7.27 14.88 2.39
CA TYR A 57 8.65 14.44 2.59
C TYR A 57 9.64 15.52 2.12
N PRO A 58 10.88 15.51 2.65
CA PRO A 58 11.95 16.32 2.08
C PRO A 58 12.08 16.10 0.57
N GLY A 59 12.17 17.19 -0.20
CA GLY A 59 12.23 17.16 -1.66
C GLY A 59 10.88 17.31 -2.36
N ASP A 60 9.75 17.28 -1.64
CA ASP A 60 8.46 17.61 -2.21
C ASP A 60 8.32 19.12 -2.42
N GLN A 61 7.48 19.49 -3.37
CA GLN A 61 7.11 20.88 -3.63
C GLN A 61 5.72 21.17 -3.08
N VAL A 62 5.64 22.21 -2.31
CA VAL A 62 4.40 22.70 -1.69
C VAL A 62 4.07 24.05 -2.28
N GLU A 63 2.86 24.22 -2.77
CA GLU A 63 2.31 25.50 -3.13
C GLU A 63 1.49 26.06 -1.95
N VAL A 64 1.88 27.21 -1.50
CA VAL A 64 1.18 27.95 -0.45
C VAL A 64 0.58 29.19 -1.07
N THR A 65 -0.74 29.27 -1.07
CA THR A 65 -1.50 30.42 -1.56
C THR A 65 -2.08 31.18 -0.39
N VAL A 66 -1.71 32.45 -0.25
CA VAL A 66 -2.21 33.34 0.79
C VAL A 66 -3.21 34.31 0.15
N PHE A 67 -4.50 34.03 0.25
CA PHE A 67 -5.55 34.86 -0.40
C PHE A 67 -5.63 36.26 0.19
N SER A 68 -5.37 36.42 1.47
CA SER A 68 -5.36 37.73 2.16
C SER A 68 -4.14 38.59 1.82
N ALA A 69 -3.06 37.99 1.29
CA ALA A 69 -1.82 38.66 0.90
C ALA A 69 -1.13 37.88 -0.23
N PRO A 70 -1.57 38.05 -1.50
CA PRO A 70 -1.10 37.25 -2.63
C PRO A 70 0.43 37.34 -2.87
N GLU A 71 1.05 38.44 -2.45
CA GLU A 71 2.52 38.63 -2.54
C GLU A 71 3.34 37.67 -1.67
N LEU A 72 2.70 37.04 -0.68
CA LEU A 72 3.32 36.02 0.17
C LEU A 72 3.16 34.60 -0.41
N SER A 73 2.31 34.44 -1.45
CA SER A 73 2.09 33.15 -2.08
C SER A 73 3.35 32.67 -2.79
N ARG A 74 3.71 31.39 -2.57
CA ARG A 74 4.91 30.76 -3.16
C ARG A 74 4.76 29.26 -3.32
N THR A 75 5.46 28.75 -4.34
CA THR A 75 5.82 27.32 -4.42
C THR A 75 7.21 27.15 -3.85
N VAL A 76 7.36 26.31 -2.84
CA VAL A 76 8.63 26.05 -2.14
C VAL A 76 8.92 24.54 -2.11
N THR A 77 10.19 24.20 -2.12
CA THR A 77 10.64 22.81 -1.94
C THR A 77 10.97 22.58 -0.48
N ILE A 78 10.51 21.46 0.07
CA ILE A 78 10.83 21.06 1.43
C ILE A 78 12.32 20.71 1.50
N GLY A 79 13.04 21.38 2.38
CA GLY A 79 14.45 21.18 2.60
C GLY A 79 14.80 19.78 3.12
N PRO A 80 16.08 19.38 3.08
CA PRO A 80 16.54 18.09 3.62
C PRO A 80 16.35 17.97 5.13
N ASP A 81 16.21 19.09 5.83
CA ASP A 81 15.87 19.20 7.25
C ASP A 81 14.36 19.08 7.53
N GLY A 82 13.54 18.93 6.47
CA GLY A 82 12.09 18.83 6.54
C GLY A 82 11.36 20.15 6.66
N ARG A 83 12.05 21.28 6.50
CA ARG A 83 11.47 22.61 6.69
C ARG A 83 11.21 23.31 5.35
N ILE A 84 10.30 24.28 5.40
CA ILE A 84 10.03 25.22 4.31
C ILE A 84 10.31 26.64 4.79
N ASP A 85 10.84 27.46 3.86
CA ASP A 85 11.10 28.86 4.08
C ASP A 85 10.03 29.69 3.34
N LEU A 86 9.25 30.43 4.12
CA LEU A 86 8.19 31.32 3.63
C LEU A 86 8.48 32.76 4.04
N PRO A 87 8.03 33.74 3.25
CA PRO A 87 8.21 35.15 3.60
C PRO A 87 7.58 35.48 4.96
N MET A 88 8.24 36.31 5.73
CA MET A 88 7.82 36.80 7.05
C MET A 88 7.73 35.72 8.15
N LEU A 89 8.02 34.47 7.86
CA LEU A 89 7.98 33.39 8.85
C LEU A 89 9.37 32.79 9.07
N PRO A 90 9.65 32.31 10.29
CA PRO A 90 10.80 31.43 10.51
C PRO A 90 10.58 30.10 9.77
N PRO A 91 11.67 29.34 9.50
CA PRO A 91 11.54 28.02 8.89
C PRO A 91 10.54 27.12 9.63
N ILE A 92 9.53 26.62 8.90
CA ILE A 92 8.44 25.80 9.48
C ILE A 92 8.63 24.34 9.07
N MET A 93 8.44 23.42 10.02
CA MET A 93 8.43 21.98 9.75
C MET A 93 7.25 21.64 8.87
N ALA A 94 7.52 21.04 7.71
CA ALA A 94 6.53 20.57 6.76
C ALA A 94 6.58 19.06 6.56
N ALA A 95 7.76 18.44 6.75
CA ALA A 95 7.89 16.99 6.65
C ALA A 95 7.05 16.28 7.72
N ASP A 96 6.52 15.12 7.33
CA ASP A 96 5.64 14.27 8.14
C ASP A 96 4.26 14.90 8.44
N LEU A 97 3.96 16.10 7.94
CA LEU A 97 2.64 16.72 8.03
C LEU A 97 1.78 16.39 6.80
N SER A 98 0.48 16.25 7.00
CA SER A 98 -0.50 16.26 5.91
C SER A 98 -0.75 17.68 5.41
N THR A 99 -1.39 17.81 4.27
CA THR A 99 -1.78 19.12 3.70
C THR A 99 -2.60 19.94 4.69
N ALA A 100 -3.55 19.31 5.40
CA ALA A 100 -4.38 19.97 6.39
C ALA A 100 -3.58 20.43 7.63
N GLU A 101 -2.74 19.55 8.16
CA GLU A 101 -1.88 19.87 9.32
C GLU A 101 -0.91 21.01 9.00
N LEU A 102 -0.32 20.99 7.79
CA LEU A 102 0.59 22.07 7.36
C LEU A 102 -0.16 23.39 7.19
N ARG A 103 -1.36 23.37 6.59
CA ARG A 103 -2.21 24.56 6.50
C ARG A 103 -2.52 25.16 7.87
N ASP A 104 -2.90 24.32 8.84
CA ASP A 104 -3.23 24.77 10.18
C ASP A 104 -1.99 25.37 10.88
N ALA A 105 -0.82 24.78 10.71
CA ALA A 105 0.44 25.32 11.21
C ALA A 105 0.78 26.68 10.60
N LEU A 106 0.57 26.85 9.30
CA LEU A 106 0.79 28.12 8.60
C LEU A 106 -0.22 29.19 9.01
N LEU A 107 -1.49 28.82 9.19
CA LEU A 107 -2.52 29.73 9.72
C LEU A 107 -2.14 30.26 11.10
N ALA A 108 -1.69 29.36 11.98
CA ALA A 108 -1.23 29.76 13.33
C ALA A 108 0.01 30.66 13.30
N ALA A 109 0.93 30.42 12.35
CA ALA A 109 2.13 31.23 12.22
C ALA A 109 1.82 32.62 11.66
N TYR A 110 1.08 32.73 10.56
CA TYR A 110 0.73 34.00 9.94
C TYR A 110 -0.27 34.84 10.75
N SER A 111 -1.07 34.26 11.64
CA SER A 111 -2.03 34.98 12.47
C SER A 111 -1.36 35.99 13.44
N ARG A 112 -0.04 35.91 13.60
CA ARG A 112 0.74 36.88 14.39
C ARG A 112 0.91 38.22 13.67
N ASP A 113 1.01 38.15 12.33
CA ASP A 113 1.33 39.31 11.49
C ASP A 113 0.15 39.75 10.61
N LEU A 114 -0.74 38.82 10.27
CA LEU A 114 -1.96 39.07 9.48
C LEU A 114 -3.21 38.98 10.37
N ARG A 115 -4.15 39.91 10.19
CA ARG A 115 -5.38 39.93 11.02
C ARG A 115 -6.34 38.77 10.75
N THR A 116 -6.48 38.39 9.47
CA THR A 116 -7.36 37.29 8.99
C THR A 116 -6.67 36.56 7.87
N PRO A 117 -5.70 35.68 8.16
CA PRO A 117 -5.03 34.94 7.11
C PRO A 117 -5.99 33.90 6.51
N GLU A 118 -6.15 33.93 5.21
CA GLU A 118 -6.77 32.86 4.42
C GLU A 118 -5.68 32.19 3.61
N ILE A 119 -5.43 30.91 3.92
CA ILE A 119 -4.31 30.17 3.34
C ILE A 119 -4.82 28.83 2.80
N ASP A 120 -4.40 28.52 1.58
CA ASP A 120 -4.52 27.19 1.00
C ASP A 120 -3.14 26.58 0.81
N VAL A 121 -3.07 25.26 1.01
CA VAL A 121 -1.84 24.47 0.86
C VAL A 121 -2.13 23.30 -0.05
N SER A 122 -1.36 23.19 -1.12
CA SER A 122 -1.45 22.06 -2.05
C SER A 122 -0.08 21.46 -2.36
N ALA A 123 -0.06 20.18 -2.74
CA ALA A 123 1.14 19.54 -3.23
C ALA A 123 1.34 19.94 -4.70
N ALA A 124 2.38 20.72 -4.99
CA ALA A 124 2.71 21.17 -6.35
C ALA A 124 3.55 20.12 -7.08
N GLY A 125 4.32 19.32 -6.36
CA GLY A 125 5.15 18.27 -6.92
C GLY A 125 5.62 17.29 -5.86
N PHE A 126 5.84 16.07 -6.30
CA PHE A 126 6.34 15.01 -5.43
C PHE A 126 7.81 14.74 -5.77
N GLY A 127 8.64 14.71 -4.76
CA GLY A 127 10.01 14.26 -4.91
C GLY A 127 10.07 12.78 -5.31
N SER A 128 11.25 12.28 -5.69
CA SER A 128 11.42 10.88 -6.12
C SER A 128 10.97 9.89 -5.05
N ASN A 129 10.12 8.96 -5.44
CA ASN A 129 9.74 7.82 -4.61
C ASN A 129 10.76 6.72 -4.80
N LEU A 130 11.68 6.58 -3.87
CA LEU A 130 12.77 5.61 -3.93
C LEU A 130 12.51 4.46 -2.95
N VAL A 131 12.80 3.24 -3.40
CA VAL A 131 12.87 2.04 -2.57
C VAL A 131 14.24 1.40 -2.73
N TYR A 132 14.78 0.91 -1.63
CA TYR A 132 16.04 0.19 -1.61
C TYR A 132 15.77 -1.31 -1.64
N VAL A 133 16.28 -2.01 -2.65
CA VAL A 133 16.16 -3.47 -2.76
C VAL A 133 17.53 -4.09 -2.65
N ALA A 134 17.71 -4.98 -1.69
CA ALA A 134 19.00 -5.58 -1.39
C ALA A 134 18.89 -7.08 -1.10
N GLY A 135 20.02 -7.78 -1.06
CA GLY A 135 20.13 -9.21 -0.79
C GLY A 135 20.05 -10.06 -2.07
N GLU A 136 19.40 -11.23 -1.99
CA GLU A 136 19.37 -12.25 -3.04
C GLU A 136 18.33 -11.91 -4.15
N VAL A 137 18.56 -10.80 -4.82
CA VAL A 137 17.83 -10.33 -6.01
C VAL A 137 18.79 -10.20 -7.19
N SER A 138 18.26 -10.22 -8.41
CA SER A 138 19.09 -10.19 -9.61
C SER A 138 19.93 -8.92 -9.72
N ARG A 139 19.40 -7.78 -9.31
CA ARG A 139 20.05 -6.46 -9.36
C ARG A 139 19.74 -5.68 -8.10
N PRO A 140 20.53 -5.84 -7.02
CA PRO A 140 20.38 -4.99 -5.84
C PRO A 140 20.62 -3.51 -6.18
N GLY A 141 19.83 -2.61 -5.59
CA GLY A 141 19.96 -1.19 -5.89
C GLY A 141 18.82 -0.33 -5.37
N VAL A 142 18.78 0.91 -5.85
CA VAL A 142 17.73 1.89 -5.55
C VAL A 142 16.85 2.01 -6.78
N TYR A 143 15.54 1.93 -6.55
CA TYR A 143 14.54 1.93 -7.62
C TYR A 143 13.54 3.06 -7.40
N ASP A 144 13.25 3.79 -8.46
CA ASP A 144 12.17 4.77 -8.49
C ASP A 144 10.85 4.08 -8.80
N PHE A 145 9.78 4.50 -8.12
CA PHE A 145 8.46 3.93 -8.35
C PHE A 145 7.37 4.99 -8.40
N ARG A 146 6.29 4.67 -9.10
CA ARG A 146 5.12 5.54 -9.23
C ARG A 146 3.88 4.85 -8.69
N GLY A 147 3.18 5.54 -7.79
CA GLY A 147 2.01 4.96 -7.13
C GLY A 147 2.35 3.93 -6.04
N PRO A 148 1.33 3.31 -5.44
CA PRO A 148 1.53 2.31 -4.41
C PRO A 148 2.13 1.03 -5.02
N ILE A 149 3.20 0.52 -4.40
CA ILE A 149 3.83 -0.76 -4.74
C ILE A 149 3.95 -1.64 -3.51
N ASP A 150 3.94 -2.95 -3.72
CA ASP A 150 4.19 -3.95 -2.70
C ASP A 150 5.64 -4.49 -2.75
N PRO A 151 6.10 -5.24 -1.74
CA PRO A 151 7.45 -5.80 -1.72
C PRO A 151 7.75 -6.74 -2.89
N LEU A 152 6.76 -7.47 -3.40
CA LEU A 152 6.95 -8.34 -4.57
C LEU A 152 7.20 -7.52 -5.84
N GLN A 153 6.47 -6.43 -6.02
CA GLN A 153 6.67 -5.52 -7.14
C GLN A 153 8.04 -4.85 -7.07
N ALA A 154 8.50 -4.45 -5.88
CA ALA A 154 9.83 -3.91 -5.70
C ALA A 154 10.93 -4.93 -6.06
N VAL A 155 10.78 -6.18 -5.66
CA VAL A 155 11.70 -7.26 -6.08
C VAL A 155 11.63 -7.50 -7.59
N ALA A 156 10.45 -7.41 -8.21
CA ALA A 156 10.30 -7.52 -9.66
C ALA A 156 11.06 -6.40 -10.40
N LEU A 157 11.02 -5.15 -9.89
CA LEU A 157 11.85 -4.03 -10.41
C LEU A 157 13.35 -4.36 -10.33
N ALA A 158 13.77 -5.07 -9.28
CA ALA A 158 15.15 -5.54 -9.11
C ALA A 158 15.50 -6.77 -9.98
N GLY A 159 14.62 -7.17 -10.91
CA GLY A 159 14.84 -8.29 -11.81
C GLY A 159 14.50 -9.66 -11.22
N GLY A 160 13.78 -9.69 -10.10
CA GLY A 160 13.30 -10.90 -9.45
C GLY A 160 14.29 -11.54 -8.47
N PHE A 161 13.85 -12.62 -7.86
CA PHE A 161 14.63 -13.40 -6.89
C PHE A 161 15.72 -14.24 -7.53
N LEU A 162 16.87 -14.34 -6.89
CA LEU A 162 17.85 -15.39 -7.18
C LEU A 162 17.35 -16.76 -6.69
N ASN A 163 17.96 -17.83 -7.19
CA ASN A 163 17.61 -19.21 -6.78
C ASN A 163 17.92 -19.49 -5.31
N SER A 164 18.91 -18.79 -4.74
CA SER A 164 19.31 -18.85 -3.35
C SER A 164 18.41 -18.05 -2.41
N ALA A 165 17.49 -17.24 -2.96
CA ALA A 165 16.64 -16.34 -2.22
C ALA A 165 15.63 -17.06 -1.31
N ARG A 166 15.54 -16.62 -0.07
CA ARG A 166 14.55 -17.09 0.88
C ARG A 166 13.30 -16.23 0.82
N ARG A 167 12.38 -16.60 -0.05
CA ARG A 167 11.15 -15.84 -0.34
C ARG A 167 10.14 -15.82 0.83
N GLN A 168 10.33 -16.66 1.85
CA GLN A 168 9.42 -16.78 3.00
C GLN A 168 9.68 -15.74 4.08
N GLU A 169 10.85 -15.13 4.07
CA GLU A 169 11.33 -14.27 5.15
C GLU A 169 11.92 -12.99 4.57
N VAL A 170 11.21 -12.38 3.62
CA VAL A 170 11.61 -11.08 3.08
C VAL A 170 11.37 -10.02 4.13
N VAL A 171 12.38 -9.22 4.37
CA VAL A 171 12.38 -8.18 5.40
C VAL A 171 12.03 -6.86 4.76
N VAL A 172 11.02 -6.19 5.29
CA VAL A 172 10.67 -4.81 4.93
C VAL A 172 10.96 -3.92 6.11
N ILE A 173 11.78 -2.91 5.91
CA ILE A 173 12.13 -1.90 6.92
C ILE A 173 11.51 -0.58 6.49
N SER A 174 10.50 -0.13 7.20
CA SER A 174 9.78 1.10 6.92
C SER A 174 10.09 2.18 7.95
N ARG A 175 10.13 3.42 7.50
CA ARG A 175 10.24 4.57 8.38
C ARG A 175 8.86 4.95 8.90
N VAL A 176 8.73 5.03 10.23
CA VAL A 176 7.54 5.58 10.86
C VAL A 176 7.82 7.07 11.17
N PRO A 177 6.97 8.00 10.72
CA PRO A 177 7.10 9.42 11.06
C PRO A 177 7.13 9.63 12.57
N GLY A 178 8.18 10.31 13.07
CA GLY A 178 8.34 10.59 14.51
C GLY A 178 8.58 9.37 15.40
N GLY A 179 8.75 8.16 14.82
CA GLY A 179 8.91 6.90 15.55
C GLY A 179 10.12 6.07 15.14
N PRO A 180 10.34 4.95 15.83
CA PRO A 180 11.36 3.98 15.43
C PRO A 180 11.01 3.37 14.07
N ARG A 181 12.01 2.79 13.39
CA ARG A 181 11.77 2.06 12.15
C ARG A 181 10.94 0.81 12.46
N GLU A 182 9.94 0.59 11.64
CA GLU A 182 9.14 -0.64 11.66
C GLU A 182 9.81 -1.69 10.79
N VAL A 183 9.88 -2.90 11.31
CA VAL A 183 10.44 -4.02 10.57
C VAL A 183 9.41 -5.12 10.49
N SER A 184 9.07 -5.52 9.28
CA SER A 184 8.10 -6.58 9.01
C SER A 184 8.72 -7.71 8.19
N LEU A 185 8.32 -8.93 8.49
CA LEU A 185 8.65 -10.12 7.71
C LEU A 185 7.48 -10.46 6.80
N VAL A 186 7.78 -10.63 5.52
CA VAL A 186 6.78 -10.89 4.49
C VAL A 186 7.09 -12.18 3.75
N ASP A 187 6.09 -13.04 3.60
CA ASP A 187 6.19 -14.26 2.80
C ASP A 187 5.78 -13.98 1.35
N LEU A 188 6.76 -13.98 0.46
CA LEU A 188 6.56 -13.72 -0.97
C LEU A 188 6.59 -15.00 -1.82
N ARG A 189 6.16 -16.14 -1.27
CA ARG A 189 5.99 -17.36 -2.04
C ARG A 189 4.73 -17.28 -2.93
N GLY A 190 4.78 -17.95 -4.07
CA GLY A 190 3.75 -17.87 -5.11
C GLY A 190 2.33 -18.36 -4.77
N SER A 191 2.08 -18.85 -3.54
CA SER A 191 0.73 -19.20 -3.09
C SER A 191 -0.16 -17.98 -2.90
N ALA A 192 0.37 -16.93 -2.28
CA ALA A 192 -0.38 -15.69 -2.05
C ALA A 192 -0.62 -14.89 -3.36
N VAL A 193 0.28 -15.01 -4.35
CA VAL A 193 0.10 -14.42 -5.68
C VAL A 193 -1.12 -14.99 -6.40
N ARG A 194 -1.41 -16.29 -6.21
CA ARG A 194 -2.57 -16.96 -6.83
C ARG A 194 -3.90 -16.50 -6.25
N GLU A 195 -3.91 -16.05 -5.01
CA GLU A 195 -5.11 -15.60 -4.30
C GLU A 195 -5.42 -14.12 -4.54
N GLY A 196 -4.58 -13.40 -5.31
CA GLY A 196 -4.75 -11.97 -5.60
C GLY A 196 -4.66 -11.08 -4.35
N LEU A 197 -4.11 -11.61 -3.26
CA LEU A 197 -3.95 -10.88 -2.01
C LEU A 197 -2.74 -9.93 -2.09
N PRO A 198 -2.78 -8.77 -1.42
CA PRO A 198 -1.63 -7.89 -1.30
C PRO A 198 -0.44 -8.65 -0.72
N GLN A 199 0.72 -8.53 -1.33
CA GLN A 199 1.94 -9.25 -0.96
C GLN A 199 2.72 -8.47 0.12
N GLY A 200 2.08 -8.19 1.23
CA GLY A 200 2.68 -7.45 2.34
C GLY A 200 2.20 -5.98 2.42
N PRO A 201 2.86 -5.16 3.23
CA PRO A 201 2.51 -3.75 3.38
C PRO A 201 2.80 -2.97 2.10
N THR A 202 2.02 -1.95 1.82
CA THR A 202 2.34 -0.97 0.77
C THR A 202 3.64 -0.26 1.15
N LEU A 203 4.62 -0.28 0.25
CA LEU A 203 5.90 0.35 0.46
C LEU A 203 5.79 1.87 0.42
N ARG A 204 6.51 2.50 1.34
CA ARG A 204 6.65 3.95 1.43
C ARG A 204 7.98 4.40 0.85
N ARG A 205 8.13 5.69 0.65
CA ARG A 205 9.39 6.30 0.24
C ARG A 205 10.52 5.96 1.23
N PHE A 206 11.66 5.55 0.68
CA PHE A 206 12.86 5.15 1.41
C PHE A 206 12.74 3.87 2.23
N ASP A 207 11.72 3.05 1.99
CA ASP A 207 11.67 1.71 2.54
C ASP A 207 12.76 0.82 1.97
N VAL A 208 13.20 -0.12 2.78
CA VAL A 208 14.21 -1.10 2.39
C VAL A 208 13.57 -2.48 2.33
N VAL A 209 13.66 -3.12 1.17
CA VAL A 209 13.26 -4.51 0.96
C VAL A 209 14.53 -5.34 0.90
N PHE A 210 14.72 -6.20 1.89
CA PHE A 210 15.87 -7.09 1.95
C PHE A 210 15.45 -8.56 1.78
N VAL A 211 16.07 -9.22 0.83
CA VAL A 211 15.84 -10.64 0.53
C VAL A 211 16.99 -11.48 1.08
N PRO A 212 16.80 -12.23 2.17
CA PRO A 212 17.86 -13.03 2.75
C PRO A 212 18.12 -14.31 1.98
N ARG A 213 19.30 -14.89 2.18
CA ARG A 213 19.72 -16.19 1.67
C ARG A 213 19.36 -17.34 2.62
N THR A 214 19.52 -17.09 3.92
CA THR A 214 19.33 -18.07 4.98
C THR A 214 18.22 -17.62 5.93
N ARG A 215 17.80 -18.52 6.85
CA ARG A 215 16.82 -18.16 7.90
C ARG A 215 17.33 -17.01 8.76
N VAL A 216 16.45 -16.05 8.99
CA VAL A 216 16.69 -14.94 9.91
C VAL A 216 16.36 -15.43 11.33
N SER A 217 17.13 -16.42 11.83
CA SER A 217 16.86 -17.04 13.13
C SER A 217 17.37 -16.20 14.32
N ASP A 218 18.38 -15.36 14.09
CA ASP A 218 18.91 -14.42 15.06
C ASP A 218 18.79 -12.99 14.54
N TRP A 219 17.60 -12.43 14.75
CA TRP A 219 17.26 -11.10 14.28
C TRP A 219 18.27 -10.02 14.69
N ASN A 220 18.71 -10.04 15.95
CA ASN A 220 19.66 -9.05 16.44
C ASN A 220 21.04 -9.17 15.77
N LEU A 221 21.54 -10.39 15.55
CA LEU A 221 22.80 -10.63 14.85
C LEU A 221 22.67 -10.26 13.36
N TRP A 222 21.53 -10.59 12.75
CA TRP A 222 21.26 -10.30 11.36
C TRP A 222 21.20 -8.79 11.08
N VAL A 223 20.46 -8.03 11.91
CA VAL A 223 20.38 -6.56 11.81
C VAL A 223 21.75 -5.92 12.00
N GLN A 224 22.55 -6.41 12.96
CA GLN A 224 23.91 -5.91 13.15
C GLN A 224 24.79 -6.19 11.95
N GLN A 225 24.73 -7.39 11.38
CA GLN A 225 25.65 -7.83 10.33
C GLN A 225 25.28 -7.30 8.95
N TYR A 226 24.00 -7.22 8.60
CA TYR A 226 23.57 -6.87 7.24
C TYR A 226 22.97 -5.47 7.10
N VAL A 227 22.30 -4.97 8.12
CA VAL A 227 21.66 -3.64 8.05
C VAL A 227 22.66 -2.56 8.48
N ARG A 228 23.47 -2.82 9.49
CA ARG A 228 24.47 -1.87 9.98
C ARG A 228 25.68 -1.73 9.05
N ASP A 229 26.16 -2.86 8.51
CA ASP A 229 27.38 -2.88 7.69
C ASP A 229 27.09 -2.58 6.20
N ALA A 230 25.89 -2.90 5.70
CA ALA A 230 25.52 -2.69 4.31
C ALA A 230 24.92 -1.31 4.01
N LEU A 231 24.37 -0.64 5.00
CA LEU A 231 23.81 0.69 4.87
C LEU A 231 24.64 1.65 5.74
N PRO A 232 25.22 2.72 5.19
CA PRO A 232 25.98 3.72 5.96
C PRO A 232 25.04 4.61 6.80
N ILE A 233 24.09 3.99 7.48
CA ILE A 233 23.10 4.65 8.33
C ILE A 233 23.48 4.36 9.77
N GLN A 234 23.88 5.37 10.50
CA GLN A 234 24.18 5.25 11.93
C GLN A 234 22.88 4.96 12.69
N PHE A 235 22.69 3.69 13.06
CA PHE A 235 21.61 3.30 13.94
C PHE A 235 22.01 3.56 15.41
N SER A 236 21.68 4.71 15.95
CA SER A 236 21.91 5.02 17.37
C SER A 236 20.82 4.50 18.31
N LEU A 237 19.98 3.56 17.87
CA LEU A 237 18.70 3.23 18.54
C LEU A 237 18.64 1.90 19.30
N PHE A 238 19.79 1.19 19.48
CA PHE A 238 19.70 -0.17 20.07
C PHE A 238 20.22 -0.30 21.51
N TYR A 239 20.42 0.79 22.25
CA TYR A 239 20.94 0.70 23.62
C TYR A 239 19.86 0.59 24.73
N ASP A 240 18.58 0.81 24.40
CA ASP A 240 17.56 0.89 25.46
C ASP A 240 16.77 -0.40 25.74
N LEU A 241 16.88 -1.42 24.89
CA LEU A 241 16.11 -2.68 25.08
C LEU A 241 16.86 -3.78 25.87
N ALA A 242 18.11 -3.55 26.27
CA ALA A 242 18.90 -4.53 27.00
C ALA A 242 18.94 -4.30 28.52
N GLN A 243 18.29 -3.27 29.06
CA GLN A 243 18.36 -2.95 30.49
C GLN A 243 17.10 -3.19 31.32
N GLU A 244 16.02 -3.75 30.75
CA GLU A 244 14.87 -4.16 31.57
C GLU A 244 14.75 -5.68 31.64
N ARG A 245 15.57 -6.28 32.50
CA ARG A 245 15.22 -7.51 33.24
C ARG A 245 15.83 -7.45 34.63
N PRO A 246 14.98 -7.52 35.67
CA PRO A 246 15.43 -7.76 37.04
C PRO A 246 15.93 -9.18 37.24
#